data_616fd7345244dcff089112fb0c0ce4c2
#
_entry.id   616fd7345244dcff089112fb0c0ce4c2
#
_cell.length_a   1.000
_cell.length_b   1.000
_cell.length_c   1.000
_cell.angle_alpha   90.00
_cell.angle_beta   90.00
_cell.angle_gamma   90.00
#
_symmetry.space_group_name_H-M   'P 1'
#
loop_
_entity.id
_entity.type
_entity.pdbx_description
1 polymer ?
#
loop_
_entity_poly.entity_id
_entity_poly.type
_entity_poly.pdbx_seq_one_letter_code
_entity_poly.pdbx_strand_id
1 'polypeptide(L)'
;MNKGYGDAGASWHKRSTKGFRAFSGSPKEDIDAHNWTLRQRARMLYMAAPIATSAIRTNRTNVVGIGLQLKSRIDREALGMTQEAADAWQAQAEREFNLWANNKRACDATGVNNFAAMQQLALASWLVSGDVFAVVKQYDPTPLMPYSLRIHLIEADRVATPTSSGIVTPMLLTTGKAANGNTIFDGVEVDGNGQIVAYHIRSTYPFELGAAATKWARVEAYGRRTGLPNILHIMESERPDQYRGVSYLAQVIEPLLQLRRYTESELTAAVVESFFTAFIKTEAGAGDNPFNEVGSSLPEVSRDPNEYEMGPGQINIMEPGEDVTFADPKRPASGFDSFLRAICEQVGAALEIPADLLLKAFNSSYSASRAALLEAWKAFRMRRKRFVDDFCTPIYEIFIAEAVARGRISAPGFFSDPATRAAYLGAEWIGPSQGQLDPTKEITAEILAIGEGITTREQATIRLNGGQWDANIDQLARENEKLRAAQGDTGSTGDSGGTSVAGASLSAAVRRAAIVAEVEKTIKEGDKDKHENE
;
A
#
# COMPACT_ATOMS: atom_id res chain seq x y z
N MET A 1 50.17 9.46 2.51
CA MET A 1 49.53 9.61 3.83
C MET A 1 48.06 9.27 3.63
N ASN A 2 47.55 8.27 4.36
CA ASN A 2 46.11 7.90 4.25
C ASN A 2 45.25 9.01 4.86
N LYS A 3 44.34 9.58 4.09
CA LYS A 3 43.43 10.66 4.52
C LYS A 3 42.08 10.14 4.97
N GLY A 4 41.94 8.83 5.14
CA GLY A 4 40.66 8.20 5.58
C GLY A 4 39.52 8.53 4.63
N TYR A 5 38.36 8.92 5.17
CA TYR A 5 37.18 9.28 4.37
C TYR A 5 37.38 10.51 3.47
N GLY A 6 38.42 11.33 3.70
CA GLY A 6 38.81 12.44 2.82
C GLY A 6 39.29 11.97 1.45
N ASP A 7 39.69 10.69 1.31
CA ASP A 7 39.98 10.05 0.04
C ASP A 7 38.79 9.27 -0.54
N ALA A 8 37.64 9.28 0.11
CA ALA A 8 36.39 8.62 -0.29
C ALA A 8 35.26 9.64 -0.48
N GLY A 9 34.07 9.38 0.05
CA GLY A 9 32.88 10.20 -0.11
C GLY A 9 32.95 11.62 0.48
N ALA A 10 33.83 11.86 1.48
CA ALA A 10 34.06 13.18 2.06
C ALA A 10 35.06 14.07 1.27
N SER A 11 35.48 13.65 0.10
CA SER A 11 36.43 14.38 -0.72
C SER A 11 35.78 15.61 -1.38
N TRP A 12 36.41 16.78 -1.21
CA TRP A 12 36.03 18.02 -1.90
C TRP A 12 36.71 18.18 -3.27
N HIS A 13 37.70 17.36 -3.57
CA HIS A 13 38.57 17.49 -4.74
C HIS A 13 38.32 16.45 -5.83
N LYS A 14 37.72 15.30 -5.49
CA LYS A 14 37.42 14.28 -6.49
C LYS A 14 36.38 14.77 -7.49
N ARG A 15 36.59 14.43 -8.77
CA ARG A 15 35.67 14.82 -9.85
C ARG A 15 34.24 14.33 -9.61
N SER A 16 34.05 13.15 -9.01
CA SER A 16 32.76 12.53 -8.68
C SER A 16 32.01 13.26 -7.57
N THR A 17 32.71 13.93 -6.65
CA THR A 17 32.11 14.65 -5.52
C THR A 17 32.21 16.17 -5.65
N LYS A 18 32.92 16.66 -6.69
CA LYS A 18 33.07 18.09 -6.95
C LYS A 18 31.70 18.72 -7.29
N GLY A 19 31.30 19.69 -6.51
CA GLY A 19 29.98 20.35 -6.66
C GLY A 19 28.84 19.69 -5.87
N PHE A 20 29.02 18.49 -5.35
CA PHE A 20 28.08 17.89 -4.42
C PHE A 20 28.24 18.51 -3.04
N ARG A 21 27.40 19.49 -2.73
CA ARG A 21 27.39 20.19 -1.43
C ARG A 21 26.13 19.76 -0.68
N ALA A 22 26.32 19.14 0.45
CA ALA A 22 25.27 18.80 1.38
C ALA A 22 25.42 19.63 2.66
N PHE A 23 24.32 20.11 3.18
CA PHE A 23 24.25 20.84 4.44
C PHE A 23 23.41 20.02 5.41
N SER A 24 23.80 20.00 6.68
CA SER A 24 23.02 19.34 7.72
C SER A 24 21.91 20.29 8.19
N GLY A 25 20.75 20.21 7.54
CA GLY A 25 19.54 20.91 7.96
C GLY A 25 18.75 20.14 9.01
N SER A 26 17.83 20.82 9.69
CA SER A 26 16.82 20.18 10.54
C SER A 26 15.77 19.44 9.69
N PRO A 27 15.00 18.48 10.25
CA PRO A 27 13.89 17.85 9.52
C PRO A 27 12.90 18.86 8.95
N LYS A 28 12.70 19.97 9.63
CA LYS A 28 11.87 21.08 9.16
C LYS A 28 12.38 21.68 7.84
N GLU A 29 13.68 21.89 7.72
CA GLU A 29 14.29 22.50 6.53
C GLU A 29 14.37 21.50 5.39
N ASP A 30 14.72 20.26 5.68
CA ASP A 30 14.90 19.21 4.66
C ASP A 30 13.56 18.57 4.21
N ILE A 31 12.53 18.56 5.06
CA ILE A 31 11.27 17.86 4.82
C ILE A 31 10.11 18.86 4.70
N ASP A 32 9.77 19.59 5.77
CA ASP A 32 8.52 20.36 5.82
C ASP A 32 8.47 21.45 4.74
N ALA A 33 9.61 22.08 4.44
CA ALA A 33 9.72 23.10 3.39
C ALA A 33 9.37 22.55 1.99
N HIS A 34 9.55 21.25 1.77
CA HIS A 34 9.35 20.58 0.48
C HIS A 34 8.07 19.74 0.42
N ASN A 35 7.50 19.37 1.56
CA ASN A 35 6.36 18.43 1.66
C ASN A 35 5.14 18.86 0.85
N TRP A 36 4.84 20.15 0.82
CA TRP A 36 3.77 20.68 -0.01
C TRP A 36 3.87 20.26 -1.48
N THR A 37 5.05 20.49 -2.07
CA THR A 37 5.31 20.14 -3.46
C THR A 37 5.31 18.63 -3.67
N LEU A 38 5.91 17.88 -2.75
CA LEU A 38 5.98 16.42 -2.80
C LEU A 38 4.58 15.79 -2.76
N ARG A 39 3.70 16.24 -1.86
CA ARG A 39 2.31 15.76 -1.75
C ARG A 39 1.52 15.97 -3.04
N GLN A 40 1.59 17.17 -3.62
CA GLN A 40 0.89 17.48 -4.86
C GLN A 40 1.37 16.63 -6.03
N ARG A 41 2.69 16.50 -6.20
CA ARG A 41 3.29 15.68 -7.25
C ARG A 41 2.98 14.19 -7.07
N ALA A 42 3.10 13.68 -5.85
CA ALA A 42 2.76 12.29 -5.53
C ALA A 42 1.29 11.97 -5.79
N ARG A 43 0.37 12.89 -5.43
CA ARG A 43 -1.07 12.73 -5.70
C ARG A 43 -1.35 12.75 -7.20
N MET A 44 -0.72 13.66 -7.94
CA MET A 44 -0.84 13.70 -9.41
C MET A 44 -0.34 12.40 -10.06
N LEU A 45 0.81 11.89 -9.61
CA LEU A 45 1.35 10.61 -10.09
C LEU A 45 0.43 9.43 -9.72
N TYR A 46 -0.10 9.40 -8.51
CA TYR A 46 -1.04 8.36 -8.10
C TYR A 46 -2.29 8.32 -8.99
N MET A 47 -2.77 9.48 -9.46
CA MET A 47 -3.93 9.57 -10.35
C MET A 47 -3.60 9.30 -11.82
N ALA A 48 -2.39 9.64 -12.29
CA ALA A 48 -2.07 9.71 -13.71
C ALA A 48 -0.99 8.72 -14.17
N ALA A 49 -0.17 8.16 -13.27
CA ALA A 49 0.93 7.25 -13.62
C ALA A 49 0.62 5.81 -13.18
N PRO A 50 0.43 4.85 -14.12
CA PRO A 50 0.03 3.48 -13.80
C PRO A 50 0.95 2.78 -12.79
N ILE A 51 2.27 2.97 -12.89
CA ILE A 51 3.25 2.35 -11.99
C ILE A 51 3.12 2.91 -10.55
N ALA A 52 2.95 4.23 -10.39
CA ALA A 52 2.70 4.83 -9.08
C ALA A 52 1.39 4.31 -8.47
N THR A 53 0.33 4.22 -9.28
CA THR A 53 -0.95 3.65 -8.86
C THR A 53 -0.80 2.18 -8.45
N SER A 54 -0.02 1.39 -9.22
CA SER A 54 0.27 -0.01 -8.90
C SER A 54 0.98 -0.13 -7.55
N ALA A 55 2.00 0.67 -7.27
CA ALA A 55 2.74 0.66 -6.00
C ALA A 55 1.82 0.89 -4.79
N ILE A 56 0.98 1.93 -4.84
CA ILE A 56 0.05 2.25 -3.74
C ILE A 56 -1.02 1.16 -3.58
N ARG A 57 -1.62 0.71 -4.69
CA ARG A 57 -2.66 -0.34 -4.64
C ARG A 57 -2.11 -1.68 -4.18
N THR A 58 -0.88 -2.03 -4.55
CA THR A 58 -0.21 -3.24 -4.08
C THR A 58 0.00 -3.21 -2.58
N ASN A 59 0.47 -2.08 -2.02
CA ASN A 59 0.54 -1.91 -0.57
C ASN A 59 -0.84 -2.04 0.07
N ARG A 60 -1.85 -1.32 -0.43
CA ARG A 60 -3.22 -1.39 0.12
C ARG A 60 -3.76 -2.81 0.15
N THR A 61 -3.58 -3.58 -0.92
CA THR A 61 -4.06 -4.96 -1.02
C THR A 61 -3.34 -5.90 -0.05
N ASN A 62 -2.02 -5.75 0.12
CA ASN A 62 -1.22 -6.67 0.92
C ASN A 62 -1.08 -6.24 2.39
N VAL A 63 -1.22 -4.96 2.71
CA VAL A 63 -1.17 -4.46 4.09
C VAL A 63 -2.53 -4.57 4.77
N VAL A 64 -3.59 -4.03 4.16
CA VAL A 64 -4.95 -3.98 4.73
C VAL A 64 -5.91 -4.98 4.07
N GLY A 65 -5.81 -5.15 2.76
CA GLY A 65 -6.71 -6.05 2.01
C GLY A 65 -8.16 -5.65 2.11
N ILE A 66 -9.02 -6.59 2.49
CA ILE A 66 -10.46 -6.36 2.69
C ILE A 66 -10.79 -5.62 4.00
N GLY A 67 -9.79 -5.33 4.82
CA GLY A 67 -9.87 -4.75 6.15
C GLY A 67 -9.22 -5.66 7.18
N LEU A 68 -8.47 -5.07 8.12
CA LEU A 68 -7.88 -5.79 9.24
C LEU A 68 -8.99 -6.17 10.22
N GLN A 69 -9.04 -7.44 10.57
CA GLN A 69 -10.03 -7.98 11.49
C GLN A 69 -9.48 -7.98 12.92
N LEU A 70 -10.28 -7.48 13.85
CA LEU A 70 -9.97 -7.51 15.27
C LEU A 70 -10.08 -8.93 15.83
N LYS A 71 -9.06 -9.36 16.55
CA LYS A 71 -9.10 -10.47 17.48
C LYS A 71 -8.72 -9.95 18.87
N SER A 72 -9.64 -9.95 19.80
CA SER A 72 -9.37 -9.54 21.17
C SER A 72 -8.45 -10.55 21.85
N ARG A 73 -7.46 -10.08 22.62
CA ARG A 73 -6.44 -10.90 23.30
C ARG A 73 -6.18 -10.33 24.70
N ILE A 74 -7.11 -10.52 25.60
CA ILE A 74 -6.95 -10.04 26.97
C ILE A 74 -5.91 -10.87 27.74
N ASP A 75 -5.21 -10.24 28.66
CA ASP A 75 -4.34 -10.92 29.61
C ASP A 75 -5.18 -11.49 30.76
N ARG A 76 -5.66 -12.75 30.59
CA ARG A 76 -6.52 -13.43 31.54
C ARG A 76 -5.84 -13.66 32.89
N GLU A 77 -4.50 -13.82 32.90
CA GLU A 77 -3.75 -14.08 34.15
C GLU A 77 -3.71 -12.82 35.00
N ALA A 78 -3.39 -11.67 34.39
CA ALA A 78 -3.42 -10.38 35.06
C ALA A 78 -4.83 -10.01 35.57
N LEU A 79 -5.88 -10.45 34.87
CA LEU A 79 -7.28 -10.21 35.24
C LEU A 79 -7.85 -11.25 36.21
N GLY A 80 -7.14 -12.34 36.50
CA GLY A 80 -7.63 -13.45 37.36
C GLY A 80 -8.84 -14.18 36.76
N MET A 81 -8.95 -14.23 35.42
CA MET A 81 -10.08 -14.85 34.70
C MET A 81 -9.81 -16.31 34.35
N THR A 82 -10.87 -17.15 34.36
CA THR A 82 -10.80 -18.47 33.72
C THR A 82 -10.75 -18.35 32.21
N GLN A 83 -10.30 -19.40 31.51
CA GLN A 83 -10.24 -19.39 30.04
C GLN A 83 -11.63 -19.13 29.43
N GLU A 84 -12.65 -19.81 29.92
CA GLU A 84 -14.03 -19.67 29.41
C GLU A 84 -14.59 -18.26 29.62
N ALA A 85 -14.27 -17.62 30.76
CA ALA A 85 -14.67 -16.22 31.02
C ALA A 85 -13.93 -15.24 30.10
N ALA A 86 -12.64 -15.49 29.86
CA ALA A 86 -11.84 -14.68 28.93
C ALA A 86 -12.35 -14.81 27.49
N ASP A 87 -12.61 -16.02 27.02
CA ASP A 87 -13.14 -16.28 25.67
C ASP A 87 -14.53 -15.65 25.48
N ALA A 88 -15.41 -15.77 26.47
CA ALA A 88 -16.73 -15.12 26.44
C ALA A 88 -16.62 -13.59 26.37
N TRP A 89 -15.72 -12.98 27.14
CA TRP A 89 -15.47 -11.55 27.14
C TRP A 89 -14.91 -11.08 25.79
N GLN A 90 -13.90 -11.77 25.27
CA GLN A 90 -13.30 -11.48 23.96
C GLN A 90 -14.34 -11.54 22.85
N ALA A 91 -15.15 -12.59 22.82
CA ALA A 91 -16.23 -12.75 21.85
C ALA A 91 -17.29 -11.63 21.98
N GLN A 92 -17.58 -11.15 23.19
CA GLN A 92 -18.47 -10.01 23.40
C GLN A 92 -17.85 -8.70 22.88
N ALA A 93 -16.57 -8.45 23.18
CA ALA A 93 -15.86 -7.27 22.73
C ALA A 93 -15.78 -7.20 21.20
N GLU A 94 -15.48 -8.32 20.55
CA GLU A 94 -15.46 -8.43 19.09
C GLU A 94 -16.84 -8.19 18.46
N ARG A 95 -17.91 -8.75 19.03
CA ARG A 95 -19.29 -8.51 18.54
C ARG A 95 -19.70 -7.05 18.65
N GLU A 96 -19.42 -6.41 19.78
CA GLU A 96 -19.74 -4.99 20.00
C GLU A 96 -18.92 -4.08 19.08
N PHE A 97 -17.63 -4.39 18.89
CA PHE A 97 -16.78 -3.66 17.95
C PHE A 97 -17.29 -3.80 16.50
N ASN A 98 -17.64 -5.01 16.08
CA ASN A 98 -18.17 -5.28 14.75
C ASN A 98 -19.53 -4.59 14.50
N LEU A 99 -20.37 -4.45 15.51
CA LEU A 99 -21.63 -3.70 15.44
C LEU A 99 -21.35 -2.22 15.05
N TRP A 100 -20.32 -1.64 15.63
CA TRP A 100 -19.88 -0.28 15.31
C TRP A 100 -19.12 -0.21 13.98
N ALA A 101 -18.12 -1.05 13.78
CA ALA A 101 -17.18 -1.03 12.68
C ALA A 101 -17.82 -1.29 11.30
N ASN A 102 -18.80 -2.20 11.24
CA ASN A 102 -19.48 -2.56 10.00
C ASN A 102 -20.55 -1.55 9.56
N ASN A 103 -21.02 -0.70 10.48
CA ASN A 103 -22.01 0.31 10.18
C ASN A 103 -21.33 1.65 9.84
N LYS A 104 -21.31 2.02 8.56
CA LYS A 104 -20.70 3.26 8.09
C LYS A 104 -21.23 4.52 8.78
N ARG A 105 -22.49 4.56 9.19
CA ARG A 105 -23.07 5.69 9.93
C ARG A 105 -22.67 5.68 11.42
N ALA A 106 -22.20 4.53 11.92
CA ALA A 106 -21.78 4.37 13.31
C ALA A 106 -20.29 4.62 13.50
N CYS A 107 -19.43 4.35 12.52
CA CYS A 107 -17.97 4.51 12.67
C CYS A 107 -17.42 5.76 11.97
N ASP A 108 -17.97 6.13 10.80
CA ASP A 108 -17.48 7.27 10.02
C ASP A 108 -18.32 8.53 10.31
N ALA A 109 -17.65 9.63 10.62
CA ALA A 109 -18.31 10.93 10.84
C ALA A 109 -18.97 11.47 9.57
N THR A 110 -18.51 11.06 8.39
CA THR A 110 -19.11 11.39 7.09
C THR A 110 -20.21 10.43 6.68
N GLY A 111 -20.26 9.24 7.27
CA GLY A 111 -21.24 8.18 6.98
C GLY A 111 -21.04 7.49 5.62
N VAL A 112 -19.87 7.66 5.00
CA VAL A 112 -19.55 7.10 3.67
C VAL A 112 -18.95 5.71 3.77
N ASN A 113 -17.98 5.51 4.69
CA ASN A 113 -17.15 4.34 4.77
C ASN A 113 -17.44 3.52 6.04
N ASN A 114 -17.38 2.21 5.96
CA ASN A 114 -17.25 1.37 7.14
C ASN A 114 -15.77 1.36 7.61
N PHE A 115 -15.49 0.76 8.77
CA PHE A 115 -14.14 0.80 9.34
C PHE A 115 -13.10 0.15 8.43
N ALA A 116 -13.43 -0.94 7.74
CA ALA A 116 -12.54 -1.59 6.77
C ALA A 116 -12.18 -0.67 5.59
N ALA A 117 -13.17 0.03 5.03
CA ALA A 117 -12.94 1.02 3.96
C ALA A 117 -12.14 2.23 4.47
N MET A 118 -12.36 2.64 5.73
CA MET A 118 -11.57 3.71 6.36
C MET A 118 -10.11 3.29 6.56
N GLN A 119 -9.83 2.05 6.92
CA GLN A 119 -8.46 1.51 6.99
C GLN A 119 -7.77 1.58 5.63
N GLN A 120 -8.45 1.17 4.56
CA GLN A 120 -7.91 1.23 3.19
C GLN A 120 -7.64 2.68 2.75
N LEU A 121 -8.55 3.60 3.07
CA LEU A 121 -8.43 5.02 2.74
C LEU A 121 -7.30 5.67 3.54
N ALA A 122 -7.22 5.41 4.84
CA ALA A 122 -6.18 5.96 5.70
C ALA A 122 -4.78 5.49 5.26
N LEU A 123 -4.61 4.19 4.96
CA LEU A 123 -3.34 3.67 4.44
C LEU A 123 -2.97 4.32 3.10
N ALA A 124 -3.91 4.42 2.15
CA ALA A 124 -3.65 5.04 0.86
C ALA A 124 -3.29 6.53 1.01
N SER A 125 -3.99 7.27 1.87
CA SER A 125 -3.70 8.68 2.16
C SER A 125 -2.33 8.86 2.81
N TRP A 126 -1.97 8.03 3.78
CA TRP A 126 -0.65 8.02 4.39
C TRP A 126 0.44 7.82 3.32
N LEU A 127 0.35 6.78 2.50
CA LEU A 127 1.37 6.47 1.49
C LEU A 127 1.48 7.57 0.42
N VAL A 128 0.36 8.14 -0.02
CA VAL A 128 0.36 9.18 -1.07
C VAL A 128 0.80 10.53 -0.53
N SER A 129 0.30 10.94 0.63
CA SER A 129 0.52 12.29 1.17
C SER A 129 1.62 12.36 2.23
N GLY A 130 2.14 11.20 2.69
CA GLY A 130 3.13 11.09 3.76
C GLY A 130 2.53 10.97 5.15
N ASP A 131 1.38 11.57 5.38
CA ASP A 131 0.61 11.45 6.61
C ASP A 131 -0.91 11.54 6.36
N VAL A 132 -1.67 11.08 7.34
CA VAL A 132 -3.12 11.22 7.41
C VAL A 132 -3.54 11.38 8.87
N PHE A 133 -4.60 12.12 9.09
CA PHE A 133 -5.12 12.40 10.43
C PHE A 133 -6.51 11.81 10.61
N ALA A 134 -6.75 11.21 11.78
CA ALA A 134 -8.05 10.69 12.17
C ALA A 134 -8.56 11.43 13.40
N VAL A 135 -9.51 12.32 13.23
CA VAL A 135 -10.10 13.09 14.31
C VAL A 135 -11.21 12.28 14.97
N VAL A 136 -11.12 12.11 16.28
CA VAL A 136 -12.14 11.48 17.10
C VAL A 136 -13.26 12.48 17.34
N LYS A 137 -14.46 12.13 16.87
CA LYS A 137 -15.68 12.93 17.09
C LYS A 137 -16.67 12.15 17.92
N GLN A 138 -17.53 12.87 18.62
CA GLN A 138 -18.62 12.29 19.40
C GLN A 138 -19.94 12.83 18.88
N TYR A 139 -20.88 11.94 18.66
CA TYR A 139 -22.24 12.22 18.23
C TYR A 139 -23.23 11.63 19.25
N ASP A 140 -24.42 12.19 19.33
CA ASP A 140 -25.44 11.65 20.21
C ASP A 140 -25.81 10.23 19.80
N PRO A 141 -25.81 9.27 20.73
CA PRO A 141 -26.17 7.90 20.43
C PRO A 141 -27.66 7.77 20.18
N THR A 142 -28.02 6.74 19.41
CA THR A 142 -29.41 6.37 19.15
C THR A 142 -29.61 4.89 19.51
N PRO A 143 -30.86 4.41 19.67
CA PRO A 143 -31.09 2.98 19.97
C PRO A 143 -30.45 2.01 18.98
N LEU A 144 -30.36 2.39 17.69
CA LEU A 144 -29.73 1.58 16.63
C LEU A 144 -28.24 1.84 16.48
N MET A 145 -27.71 2.92 17.06
CA MET A 145 -26.30 3.31 17.03
C MET A 145 -25.89 3.73 18.45
N PRO A 146 -25.63 2.77 19.35
CA PRO A 146 -25.45 3.04 20.77
C PRO A 146 -24.14 3.74 21.14
N TYR A 147 -23.20 3.85 20.20
CA TYR A 147 -21.90 4.48 20.40
C TYR A 147 -21.85 5.90 19.87
N SER A 148 -21.22 6.80 20.62
CA SER A 148 -20.98 8.20 20.22
C SER A 148 -19.78 8.32 19.29
N LEU A 149 -18.80 7.43 19.44
CA LEU A 149 -17.54 7.45 18.71
C LEU A 149 -17.76 7.48 17.19
N ARG A 150 -17.17 8.49 16.54
CA ARG A 150 -17.06 8.60 15.08
C ARG A 150 -15.65 9.00 14.71
N ILE A 151 -15.13 8.47 13.63
CA ILE A 151 -13.82 8.83 13.12
C ILE A 151 -13.98 9.69 11.88
N HIS A 152 -13.26 10.80 11.83
CA HIS A 152 -13.21 11.68 10.66
C HIS A 152 -11.79 11.72 10.10
N LEU A 153 -11.57 11.08 8.96
CA LEU A 153 -10.29 11.13 8.26
C LEU A 153 -10.10 12.50 7.60
N ILE A 154 -8.92 13.07 7.80
CA ILE A 154 -8.52 14.38 7.27
C ILE A 154 -7.20 14.22 6.53
N GLU A 155 -7.15 14.73 5.30
CA GLU A 155 -5.90 14.74 4.51
C GLU A 155 -4.85 15.70 5.06
N ALA A 156 -3.59 15.37 4.80
CA ALA A 156 -2.40 16.12 5.18
C ALA A 156 -2.48 17.63 4.88
N ASP A 157 -3.04 18.02 3.74
CA ASP A 157 -3.14 19.42 3.29
C ASP A 157 -4.07 20.28 4.15
N ARG A 158 -4.96 19.65 4.91
CA ARG A 158 -5.87 20.34 5.83
C ARG A 158 -5.26 20.58 7.21
N VAL A 159 -4.14 19.94 7.52
CA VAL A 159 -3.36 20.25 8.72
C VAL A 159 -2.20 21.15 8.30
N ALA A 160 -2.26 22.41 8.68
CA ALA A 160 -1.30 23.42 8.25
C ALA A 160 -1.16 24.53 9.30
N THR A 161 -0.08 25.28 9.25
CA THR A 161 0.15 26.42 10.14
C THR A 161 -0.84 27.55 9.85
N PRO A 162 -1.60 28.04 10.84
CA PRO A 162 -2.54 29.14 10.66
C PRO A 162 -1.85 30.41 10.16
N THR A 163 -2.45 31.03 9.14
CA THR A 163 -1.98 32.31 8.59
C THR A 163 -3.07 33.35 8.71
N SER A 164 -2.71 34.59 9.00
CA SER A 164 -3.65 35.71 9.12
C SER A 164 -4.27 36.11 7.78
N SER A 165 -3.59 35.82 6.66
CA SER A 165 -4.02 36.20 5.32
C SER A 165 -4.89 35.16 4.60
N GLY A 166 -5.09 33.98 5.17
CA GLY A 166 -5.79 32.88 4.50
C GLY A 166 -5.08 32.31 3.26
N ILE A 167 -4.05 33.01 2.76
CA ILE A 167 -3.26 32.58 1.61
C ILE A 167 -2.12 31.70 2.13
N VAL A 168 -2.15 30.43 1.77
CA VAL A 168 -1.03 29.52 2.02
C VAL A 168 0.00 29.74 0.93
N THR A 169 1.03 30.49 1.22
CA THR A 169 2.24 30.50 0.38
C THR A 169 3.08 29.29 0.73
N PRO A 170 3.32 28.38 -0.22
CA PRO A 170 3.88 27.06 0.04
C PRO A 170 5.26 27.02 0.70
N MET A 171 6.02 28.10 0.62
CA MET A 171 7.45 28.10 0.93
C MET A 171 7.86 28.85 2.20
N LEU A 172 7.02 29.71 2.77
CA LEU A 172 7.45 30.62 3.84
C LEU A 172 6.81 30.39 5.21
N LEU A 173 5.77 29.56 5.32
CA LEU A 173 4.95 29.48 6.54
C LEU A 173 4.73 28.05 7.06
N THR A 174 5.72 27.17 6.92
CA THR A 174 5.68 25.87 7.59
C THR A 174 5.84 26.02 9.12
N THR A 175 6.42 27.12 9.60
CA THR A 175 6.61 27.37 11.03
C THR A 175 5.84 28.60 11.48
N GLY A 176 5.12 28.47 12.58
CA GLY A 176 4.40 29.54 13.24
C GLY A 176 4.57 29.50 14.76
N LYS A 177 3.97 30.49 15.41
CA LYS A 177 3.83 30.52 16.88
C LYS A 177 2.34 30.46 17.23
N ALA A 178 2.00 29.58 18.16
CA ALA A 178 0.67 29.54 18.75
C ALA A 178 0.51 30.67 19.77
N ALA A 179 -0.74 31.02 20.14
CA ALA A 179 -1.03 32.05 21.13
C ALA A 179 -0.43 31.77 22.53
N ASN A 180 -0.18 30.51 22.84
CA ASN A 180 0.46 30.06 24.09
C ASN A 180 2.00 30.06 24.03
N GLY A 181 2.62 30.54 22.93
CA GLY A 181 4.05 30.59 22.74
C GLY A 181 4.68 29.32 22.15
N ASN A 182 3.94 28.23 22.01
CA ASN A 182 4.40 26.98 21.39
C ASN A 182 4.77 27.19 19.94
N THR A 183 5.66 26.33 19.43
CA THR A 183 6.03 26.35 18.02
C THR A 183 5.08 25.43 17.22
N ILE A 184 4.67 25.89 16.05
CA ILE A 184 3.85 25.11 15.11
C ILE A 184 4.72 24.75 13.90
N PHE A 185 4.82 23.44 13.61
CA PHE A 185 5.52 22.88 12.45
C PHE A 185 4.51 22.31 11.47
N ASP A 186 4.25 22.97 10.35
CA ASP A 186 3.26 22.59 9.32
C ASP A 186 1.93 22.09 9.94
N GLY A 187 1.39 22.86 10.90
CA GLY A 187 0.14 22.56 11.60
C GLY A 187 0.24 21.70 12.85
N VAL A 188 1.40 21.15 13.17
CA VAL A 188 1.65 20.39 14.40
C VAL A 188 2.22 21.32 15.46
N GLU A 189 1.50 21.52 16.56
CA GLU A 189 1.92 22.37 17.68
C GLU A 189 2.72 21.54 18.68
N VAL A 190 3.92 22.03 19.02
CA VAL A 190 4.91 21.33 19.84
C VAL A 190 5.29 22.23 21.00
N ASP A 191 5.40 21.68 22.19
CA ASP A 191 5.85 22.39 23.39
C ASP A 191 7.37 22.60 23.42
N GLY A 192 7.88 23.22 24.50
CA GLY A 192 9.31 23.47 24.65
C GLY A 192 10.18 22.21 24.81
N ASN A 193 9.58 21.05 25.05
CA ASN A 193 10.27 19.77 25.21
C ASN A 193 10.22 18.91 23.93
N GLY A 194 9.58 19.39 22.87
CA GLY A 194 9.40 18.61 21.63
C GLY A 194 8.16 17.72 21.63
N GLN A 195 7.28 17.81 22.64
CA GLN A 195 6.06 17.01 22.70
C GLN A 195 4.96 17.64 21.84
N ILE A 196 4.25 16.83 21.06
CA ILE A 196 3.07 17.25 20.30
C ILE A 196 1.91 17.49 21.27
N VAL A 197 1.38 18.72 21.26
CA VAL A 197 0.29 19.13 22.16
C VAL A 197 -1.02 19.41 21.43
N ALA A 198 -0.98 19.83 20.16
CA ALA A 198 -2.19 20.10 19.38
C ALA A 198 -1.92 20.06 17.87
N TYR A 199 -3.00 20.04 17.10
CA TYR A 199 -3.00 20.12 15.66
C TYR A 199 -3.90 21.27 15.20
N HIS A 200 -3.46 22.00 14.18
CA HIS A 200 -4.22 23.08 13.57
C HIS A 200 -4.83 22.61 12.25
N ILE A 201 -6.15 22.55 12.21
CA ILE A 201 -6.93 22.01 11.09
C ILE A 201 -7.68 23.15 10.43
N ARG A 202 -7.54 23.27 9.12
CA ARG A 202 -8.31 24.20 8.30
C ARG A 202 -9.59 23.55 7.75
N SER A 203 -10.62 24.38 7.57
CA SER A 203 -11.93 23.92 7.07
C SER A 203 -11.94 23.64 5.58
N THR A 204 -11.06 24.28 4.80
CA THR A 204 -11.02 24.22 3.33
C THR A 204 -9.70 23.66 2.83
N TYR A 205 -9.66 23.19 1.60
CA TYR A 205 -8.39 22.86 0.93
C TYR A 205 -7.66 24.14 0.48
N PRO A 206 -6.32 24.09 0.31
CA PRO A 206 -5.52 25.27 -0.03
C PRO A 206 -5.94 26.01 -1.31
N PHE A 207 -6.36 25.27 -2.34
CA PHE A 207 -6.78 25.80 -3.65
C PHE A 207 -8.24 25.47 -3.99
N GLU A 208 -9.09 25.36 -2.99
CA GLU A 208 -10.51 25.10 -3.20
C GLU A 208 -11.19 26.34 -3.79
N LEU A 209 -11.63 26.21 -5.04
CA LEU A 209 -12.32 27.30 -5.76
C LEU A 209 -13.71 27.50 -5.16
N GLY A 210 -14.07 28.77 -4.92
CA GLY A 210 -15.39 29.13 -4.36
C GLY A 210 -15.57 28.81 -2.89
N ALA A 211 -14.49 28.41 -2.19
CA ALA A 211 -14.58 28.14 -0.76
C ALA A 211 -14.92 29.38 0.06
N ALA A 212 -15.73 29.20 1.10
CA ALA A 212 -15.95 30.21 2.13
C ALA A 212 -14.61 30.54 2.83
N ALA A 213 -14.59 31.65 3.61
CA ALA A 213 -13.42 32.02 4.39
C ALA A 213 -12.92 30.84 5.25
N THR A 214 -11.63 30.54 5.15
CA THR A 214 -11.01 29.44 5.90
C THR A 214 -11.15 29.66 7.40
N LYS A 215 -11.75 28.68 8.07
CA LYS A 215 -11.80 28.61 9.52
C LYS A 215 -10.71 27.66 10.02
N TRP A 216 -10.13 27.98 11.16
CA TRP A 216 -9.11 27.17 11.80
C TRP A 216 -9.65 26.56 13.09
N ALA A 217 -9.39 25.30 13.29
CA ALA A 217 -9.67 24.58 14.53
C ALA A 217 -8.36 24.07 15.14
N ARG A 218 -8.10 24.46 16.40
CA ARG A 218 -7.03 23.87 17.19
C ARG A 218 -7.59 22.66 17.94
N VAL A 219 -7.07 21.47 17.64
CA VAL A 219 -7.46 20.22 18.30
C VAL A 219 -6.32 19.76 19.20
N GLU A 220 -6.56 19.66 20.50
CA GLU A 220 -5.57 19.11 21.44
C GLU A 220 -5.28 17.65 21.09
N ALA A 221 -4.01 17.24 21.13
CA ALA A 221 -3.61 15.87 20.78
C ALA A 221 -4.30 14.85 21.69
N TYR A 222 -4.38 15.15 22.99
CA TYR A 222 -4.96 14.25 24.00
C TYR A 222 -5.99 14.99 24.86
N GLY A 223 -6.99 14.28 25.31
CA GLY A 223 -7.98 14.78 26.26
C GLY A 223 -7.35 14.98 27.64
N ARG A 224 -7.47 16.21 28.18
CA ARG A 224 -6.84 16.58 29.46
C ARG A 224 -7.28 15.73 30.67
N ARG A 225 -8.51 15.21 30.63
CA ARG A 225 -9.08 14.39 31.71
C ARG A 225 -8.93 12.90 31.48
N THR A 226 -9.01 12.48 30.24
CA THR A 226 -9.07 11.06 29.86
C THR A 226 -7.71 10.50 29.45
N GLY A 227 -6.78 11.36 29.01
CA GLY A 227 -5.54 10.93 28.37
C GLY A 227 -5.74 10.25 27.01
N LEU A 228 -6.99 10.08 26.55
CA LEU A 228 -7.28 9.47 25.26
C LEU A 228 -6.96 10.44 24.10
N PRO A 229 -6.51 9.94 22.95
CA PRO A 229 -6.24 10.80 21.81
C PRO A 229 -7.54 11.40 21.25
N ASN A 230 -7.52 12.71 20.95
CA ASN A 230 -8.58 13.39 20.22
C ASN A 230 -8.34 13.35 18.70
N ILE A 231 -7.10 13.14 18.31
CA ILE A 231 -6.67 13.02 16.92
C ILE A 231 -5.52 12.03 16.85
N LEU A 232 -5.59 11.13 15.89
CA LEU A 232 -4.51 10.20 15.57
C LEU A 232 -3.75 10.75 14.38
N HIS A 233 -2.44 10.69 14.44
CA HIS A 233 -1.53 11.10 13.38
C HIS A 233 -0.79 9.87 12.87
N ILE A 234 -1.13 9.40 11.69
CA ILE A 234 -0.57 8.22 11.06
C ILE A 234 0.51 8.68 10.08
N MET A 235 1.77 8.39 10.40
CA MET A 235 2.93 8.75 9.60
C MET A 235 4.11 7.82 9.85
N GLU A 236 5.12 7.89 9.02
CA GLU A 236 6.41 7.27 9.24
C GLU A 236 7.48 8.36 9.43
N SER A 237 8.24 8.27 10.53
CA SER A 237 9.36 9.16 10.80
C SER A 237 10.64 8.55 10.26
N GLU A 238 11.34 9.25 9.36
CA GLU A 238 12.65 8.87 8.82
C GLU A 238 13.79 9.53 9.61
N ARG A 239 13.49 10.60 10.34
CA ARG A 239 14.47 11.36 11.14
C ARG A 239 13.91 11.68 12.53
N PRO A 240 14.77 11.74 13.58
CA PRO A 240 14.38 12.31 14.88
C PRO A 240 13.85 13.74 14.71
N ASP A 241 12.92 14.16 15.57
CA ASP A 241 12.26 15.48 15.56
C ASP A 241 11.50 15.80 14.26
N GLN A 242 11.09 14.79 13.52
CA GLN A 242 10.21 14.92 12.37
C GLN A 242 8.75 14.87 12.83
N TYR A 243 8.00 15.92 12.51
CA TYR A 243 6.59 16.06 12.91
C TYR A 243 5.60 15.91 11.75
N ARG A 244 6.07 15.76 10.52
CA ARG A 244 5.22 15.52 9.33
C ARG A 244 5.81 14.39 8.49
N GLY A 245 4.93 13.53 7.97
CA GLY A 245 5.34 12.42 7.12
C GLY A 245 5.74 12.84 5.71
N VAL A 246 6.54 12.01 5.05
CA VAL A 246 6.97 12.17 3.65
C VAL A 246 6.22 11.17 2.78
N SER A 247 5.78 11.59 1.59
CA SER A 247 5.13 10.68 0.64
C SER A 247 6.01 9.47 0.33
N TYR A 248 5.44 8.29 0.39
CA TYR A 248 6.10 7.05 -0.03
C TYR A 248 6.64 7.11 -1.47
N LEU A 249 6.02 7.93 -2.33
CA LEU A 249 6.46 8.13 -3.71
C LEU A 249 7.55 9.19 -3.85
N ALA A 250 7.95 9.90 -2.79
CA ALA A 250 8.83 11.07 -2.88
C ALA A 250 10.12 10.80 -3.65
N GLN A 251 10.79 9.67 -3.37
CA GLN A 251 12.07 9.30 -3.98
C GLN A 251 11.95 8.87 -5.45
N VAL A 252 10.74 8.48 -5.89
CA VAL A 252 10.51 7.94 -7.22
C VAL A 252 9.70 8.88 -8.13
N ILE A 253 9.40 10.10 -7.67
CA ILE A 253 8.66 11.10 -8.47
C ILE A 253 9.38 11.38 -9.80
N GLU A 254 10.68 11.61 -9.75
CA GLU A 254 11.46 11.95 -10.95
C GLU A 254 11.60 10.76 -11.91
N PRO A 255 12.03 9.56 -11.48
CA PRO A 255 12.07 8.38 -12.34
C PRO A 255 10.71 8.05 -12.99
N LEU A 256 9.61 8.18 -12.25
CA LEU A 256 8.26 7.94 -12.77
C LEU A 256 7.84 8.96 -13.82
N LEU A 257 8.21 10.24 -13.66
CA LEU A 257 7.95 11.27 -14.66
C LEU A 257 8.79 11.04 -15.93
N GLN A 258 10.06 10.65 -15.78
CA GLN A 258 10.93 10.33 -16.91
C GLN A 258 10.41 9.09 -17.65
N LEU A 259 10.00 8.05 -16.95
CA LEU A 259 9.40 6.85 -17.53
C LEU A 259 8.14 7.19 -18.33
N ARG A 260 7.25 8.01 -17.78
CA ARG A 260 6.03 8.46 -18.48
C ARG A 260 6.37 9.19 -19.77
N ARG A 261 7.28 10.17 -19.71
CA ARG A 261 7.71 10.95 -20.90
C ARG A 261 8.33 10.05 -21.96
N TYR A 262 9.15 9.08 -21.54
CA TYR A 262 9.77 8.13 -22.44
C TYR A 262 8.72 7.25 -23.14
N THR A 263 7.76 6.71 -22.37
CA THR A 263 6.67 5.91 -22.92
C THR A 263 5.80 6.72 -23.91
N GLU A 264 5.47 7.97 -23.59
CA GLU A 264 4.73 8.88 -24.48
C GLU A 264 5.53 9.18 -25.78
N SER A 265 6.85 9.36 -25.65
CA SER A 265 7.72 9.59 -26.80
C SER A 265 7.85 8.36 -27.72
N GLU A 266 7.98 7.16 -27.14
CA GLU A 266 8.02 5.91 -27.91
C GLU A 266 6.68 5.63 -28.62
N LEU A 267 5.56 5.89 -27.95
CA LEU A 267 4.24 5.78 -28.55
C LEU A 267 4.07 6.77 -29.72
N THR A 268 4.50 8.03 -29.52
CA THR A 268 4.48 9.05 -30.59
C THR A 268 5.37 8.63 -31.75
N ALA A 269 6.58 8.13 -31.46
CA ALA A 269 7.49 7.64 -32.50
C ALA A 269 6.88 6.45 -33.29
N ALA A 270 6.23 5.51 -32.62
CA ALA A 270 5.54 4.38 -33.26
C ALA A 270 4.36 4.85 -34.13
N VAL A 271 3.63 5.89 -33.72
CA VAL A 271 2.57 6.51 -34.52
C VAL A 271 3.16 7.19 -35.76
N VAL A 272 4.23 7.97 -35.61
CA VAL A 272 4.92 8.62 -36.75
C VAL A 272 5.49 7.59 -37.72
N GLU A 273 6.06 6.49 -37.22
CA GLU A 273 6.59 5.40 -38.03
C GLU A 273 5.49 4.68 -38.83
N SER A 274 4.26 4.65 -38.30
CA SER A 274 3.10 4.08 -39.03
C SER A 274 2.69 4.94 -40.24
N PHE A 275 3.08 6.22 -40.28
CA PHE A 275 2.97 7.07 -41.45
C PHE A 275 4.26 6.91 -42.25
N PHE A 276 4.18 6.28 -43.43
CA PHE A 276 5.33 6.20 -44.34
C PHE A 276 5.82 7.58 -44.69
N THR A 277 6.94 8.00 -44.09
CA THR A 277 7.58 9.26 -44.41
C THR A 277 8.57 9.03 -45.55
N ALA A 278 8.17 9.36 -46.76
CA ALA A 278 9.01 9.33 -47.93
C ALA A 278 9.56 10.76 -48.16
N PHE A 279 10.89 10.91 -48.30
CA PHE A 279 11.50 12.15 -48.76
C PHE A 279 11.78 12.00 -50.24
N ILE A 280 11.25 12.90 -51.05
CA ILE A 280 11.53 12.99 -52.46
C ILE A 280 12.80 13.83 -52.62
N LYS A 281 13.86 13.22 -53.16
CA LYS A 281 15.12 13.89 -53.43
C LYS A 281 15.21 14.14 -54.90
N THR A 282 15.25 15.40 -55.33
CA THR A 282 15.40 15.80 -56.72
C THR A 282 16.89 16.05 -57.02
N GLU A 283 17.45 15.35 -57.99
CA GLU A 283 18.81 15.59 -58.51
C GLU A 283 18.85 16.61 -59.66
N ALA A 284 17.69 17.08 -60.12
CA ALA A 284 17.62 18.02 -61.23
C ALA A 284 18.20 19.41 -60.83
N GLY A 285 19.37 19.71 -61.28
CA GLY A 285 19.86 21.10 -61.33
C GLY A 285 18.92 21.92 -62.21
N ALA A 286 18.51 23.06 -61.75
CA ALA A 286 17.68 23.99 -62.50
C ALA A 286 18.34 24.29 -63.87
N GLY A 287 17.86 23.60 -64.92
CA GLY A 287 18.31 23.94 -66.25
C GLY A 287 18.21 22.89 -67.34
N ASP A 288 18.09 21.60 -67.05
CA ASP A 288 18.10 20.55 -68.08
C ASP A 288 16.80 19.73 -68.08
N ASN A 289 15.74 20.36 -68.55
CA ASN A 289 14.54 19.63 -68.93
C ASN A 289 14.54 19.49 -70.47
N PRO A 290 14.81 18.30 -71.08
CA PRO A 290 14.88 18.12 -72.53
C PRO A 290 13.53 18.33 -73.23
N PHE A 291 12.45 18.61 -72.51
CA PHE A 291 11.13 18.92 -73.06
C PHE A 291 10.81 20.40 -73.18
N ASN A 292 11.73 21.30 -72.82
CA ASN A 292 11.52 22.75 -72.96
C ASN A 292 11.59 23.25 -74.43
N GLU A 293 11.92 22.40 -75.39
CA GLU A 293 11.99 22.77 -76.83
C GLU A 293 10.78 22.40 -77.65
N VAL A 294 9.74 21.83 -77.09
CA VAL A 294 8.49 21.54 -77.81
C VAL A 294 7.40 22.49 -77.35
N GLY A 295 7.26 23.58 -78.08
CA GLY A 295 6.13 24.49 -78.24
C GLY A 295 5.10 24.58 -77.14
N SER A 296 5.23 25.65 -76.37
CA SER A 296 4.23 26.37 -75.65
C SER A 296 2.77 26.15 -76.06
N SER A 297 1.99 25.35 -75.33
CA SER A 297 0.54 25.54 -75.14
C SER A 297 -0.10 24.56 -74.18
N LEU A 298 0.60 24.09 -73.19
CA LEU A 298 -0.07 23.42 -72.06
C LEU A 298 -0.09 24.38 -70.86
N PRO A 299 -1.19 24.51 -70.13
CA PRO A 299 -1.22 25.39 -68.94
C PRO A 299 -0.20 24.86 -67.94
N GLU A 300 0.68 25.80 -67.52
CA GLU A 300 1.58 25.57 -66.41
C GLU A 300 0.76 25.22 -65.19
N VAL A 301 0.68 23.96 -64.88
CA VAL A 301 0.12 23.52 -63.61
C VAL A 301 1.17 23.87 -62.57
N SER A 302 1.09 25.07 -62.03
CA SER A 302 1.82 25.47 -60.84
C SER A 302 1.39 24.54 -59.70
N ARG A 303 2.11 23.45 -59.50
CA ARG A 303 1.95 22.63 -58.32
C ARG A 303 2.65 23.37 -57.17
N ASP A 304 1.90 23.65 -56.11
CA ASP A 304 2.45 24.12 -54.86
C ASP A 304 3.44 23.05 -54.35
N PRO A 305 4.70 23.38 -54.02
CA PRO A 305 5.68 22.44 -53.47
C PRO A 305 5.22 21.77 -52.15
N ASN A 306 4.15 22.28 -51.57
CA ASN A 306 3.54 21.73 -50.34
C ASN A 306 2.32 20.81 -50.59
N GLU A 307 2.01 20.45 -51.83
CA GLU A 307 0.79 19.68 -52.22
C GLU A 307 0.96 18.16 -52.09
N TYR A 308 2.04 17.66 -51.50
CA TYR A 308 2.19 16.27 -51.16
C TYR A 308 1.41 15.96 -49.89
N GLU A 309 0.18 15.50 -50.03
CA GLU A 309 -0.59 14.99 -48.89
C GLU A 309 -0.02 13.64 -48.42
N MET A 310 0.35 13.54 -47.16
CA MET A 310 0.77 12.30 -46.54
C MET A 310 -0.42 11.61 -45.88
N GLY A 311 -0.79 10.42 -46.39
CA GLY A 311 -1.84 9.59 -45.82
C GLY A 311 -1.52 8.11 -45.92
N PRO A 312 -2.12 7.23 -45.11
CA PRO A 312 -1.93 5.80 -45.20
C PRO A 312 -2.38 5.24 -46.57
N GLY A 313 -1.46 4.66 -47.32
CA GLY A 313 -1.74 4.07 -48.63
C GLY A 313 -1.83 5.05 -49.80
N GLN A 314 -1.39 6.28 -49.66
CA GLN A 314 -1.34 7.28 -50.74
C GLN A 314 -0.12 7.00 -51.63
N ILE A 315 -0.34 6.97 -52.96
CA ILE A 315 0.69 6.80 -53.96
C ILE A 315 0.89 8.19 -54.60
N ASN A 316 2.02 8.82 -54.33
CA ASN A 316 2.40 10.04 -55.02
C ASN A 316 3.21 9.72 -56.27
N ILE A 317 2.84 10.31 -57.42
CA ILE A 317 3.57 10.15 -58.69
C ILE A 317 4.71 11.18 -58.66
N MET A 318 5.95 10.70 -58.86
CA MET A 318 7.17 11.50 -58.87
C MET A 318 7.52 11.96 -60.25
N GLU A 319 8.28 13.07 -60.35
CA GLU A 319 8.81 13.55 -61.60
C GLU A 319 10.12 12.83 -61.98
N PRO A 320 10.50 12.80 -63.29
CA PRO A 320 11.77 12.23 -63.72
C PRO A 320 12.96 12.92 -63.05
N GLY A 321 13.79 12.13 -62.35
CA GLY A 321 14.95 12.64 -61.59
C GLY A 321 14.72 12.77 -60.08
N GLU A 322 13.52 12.45 -59.61
CA GLU A 322 13.22 12.36 -58.19
C GLU A 322 13.45 10.94 -57.68
N ASP A 323 14.09 10.82 -56.56
CA ASP A 323 14.32 9.58 -55.83
C ASP A 323 13.66 9.62 -54.47
N VAL A 324 13.08 8.49 -54.02
CA VAL A 324 12.41 8.40 -52.72
C VAL A 324 13.38 7.80 -51.70
N THR A 325 13.76 8.62 -50.74
CA THR A 325 14.48 8.12 -49.58
C THR A 325 13.51 7.93 -48.45
N PHE A 326 13.27 6.67 -48.05
CA PHE A 326 12.52 6.39 -46.84
C PHE A 326 13.37 6.73 -45.62
N ALA A 327 12.86 7.61 -44.74
CA ALA A 327 13.39 7.67 -43.40
C ALA A 327 13.03 6.37 -42.70
N ASP A 328 14.00 5.49 -42.59
CA ASP A 328 13.91 4.30 -41.75
C ASP A 328 14.41 4.66 -40.34
N PRO A 329 13.56 5.16 -39.44
CA PRO A 329 13.92 5.30 -38.05
C PRO A 329 13.99 3.88 -37.50
N LYS A 330 15.16 3.25 -37.48
CA LYS A 330 15.39 1.90 -36.91
C LYS A 330 14.87 1.82 -35.48
N ARG A 331 13.54 1.76 -35.33
CA ARG A 331 12.79 1.62 -34.08
C ARG A 331 11.62 0.65 -34.30
N PRO A 332 11.09 -0.06 -33.28
CA PRO A 332 11.28 0.24 -31.85
C PRO A 332 12.72 -0.03 -31.41
N ALA A 333 13.22 0.85 -30.53
CA ALA A 333 14.54 0.63 -29.96
C ALA A 333 14.54 -0.76 -29.33
N SER A 334 15.41 -1.65 -29.80
CA SER A 334 15.55 -3.03 -29.27
C SER A 334 15.82 -3.07 -27.77
N GLY A 335 16.02 -1.92 -27.14
CA GLY A 335 16.23 -1.73 -25.72
C GLY A 335 15.04 -1.15 -24.94
N PHE A 336 13.84 -0.92 -25.55
CA PHE A 336 12.70 -0.32 -24.83
C PHE A 336 12.28 -1.14 -23.62
N ASP A 337 12.04 -2.43 -23.79
CA ASP A 337 11.59 -3.31 -22.72
C ASP A 337 12.64 -3.42 -21.59
N SER A 338 13.91 -3.63 -21.95
CA SER A 338 15.00 -3.73 -20.97
C SER A 338 15.21 -2.42 -20.19
N PHE A 339 15.10 -1.28 -20.85
CA PHE A 339 15.22 0.04 -20.20
C PHE A 339 14.04 0.32 -19.25
N LEU A 340 12.81 0.06 -19.71
CA LEU A 340 11.61 0.18 -18.90
C LEU A 340 11.70 -0.71 -17.65
N ARG A 341 12.13 -1.96 -17.84
CA ARG A 341 12.32 -2.90 -16.74
C ARG A 341 13.38 -2.43 -15.75
N ALA A 342 14.54 -1.94 -16.21
CA ALA A 342 15.59 -1.41 -15.35
C ALA A 342 15.12 -0.22 -14.50
N ILE A 343 14.35 0.71 -15.07
CA ILE A 343 13.75 1.80 -14.29
C ILE A 343 12.73 1.26 -13.27
N CYS A 344 11.89 0.30 -13.66
CA CYS A 344 10.92 -0.30 -12.75
C CYS A 344 11.59 -1.08 -11.63
N GLU A 345 12.74 -1.72 -11.86
CA GLU A 345 13.57 -2.36 -10.83
C GLU A 345 14.13 -1.33 -9.85
N GLN A 346 14.64 -0.20 -10.34
CA GLN A 346 15.12 0.89 -9.49
C GLN A 346 13.98 1.51 -8.66
N VAL A 347 12.83 1.77 -9.27
CA VAL A 347 11.62 2.24 -8.58
C VAL A 347 11.16 1.22 -7.54
N GLY A 348 11.14 -0.06 -7.90
CA GLY A 348 10.76 -1.15 -7.03
C GLY A 348 11.69 -1.28 -5.81
N ALA A 349 12.99 -1.14 -6.03
CA ALA A 349 13.98 -1.16 -4.94
C ALA A 349 13.77 0.00 -3.95
N ALA A 350 13.51 1.21 -4.43
CA ALA A 350 13.22 2.36 -3.58
C ALA A 350 11.90 2.23 -2.81
N LEU A 351 10.92 1.51 -3.37
CA LEU A 351 9.60 1.29 -2.78
C LEU A 351 9.47 -0.05 -2.04
N GLU A 352 10.54 -0.82 -1.91
CA GLU A 352 10.54 -2.16 -1.29
C GLU A 352 9.48 -3.11 -1.92
N ILE A 353 9.23 -2.95 -3.21
CA ILE A 353 8.33 -3.79 -4.00
C ILE A 353 9.12 -4.40 -5.17
N PRO A 354 9.22 -5.72 -5.31
CA PRO A 354 9.84 -6.34 -6.48
C PRO A 354 9.21 -5.87 -7.79
N ALA A 355 10.02 -5.70 -8.83
CA ALA A 355 9.54 -5.23 -10.14
C ALA A 355 8.44 -6.13 -10.71
N ASP A 356 8.53 -7.44 -10.57
CA ASP A 356 7.51 -8.40 -11.01
C ASP A 356 6.15 -8.14 -10.35
N LEU A 357 6.14 -7.77 -9.06
CA LEU A 357 4.93 -7.42 -8.33
C LEU A 357 4.43 -6.02 -8.68
N LEU A 358 5.34 -5.07 -8.92
CA LEU A 358 5.02 -3.71 -9.34
C LEU A 358 4.37 -3.68 -10.73
N LEU A 359 4.94 -4.43 -11.67
CA LEU A 359 4.46 -4.57 -13.05
C LEU A 359 3.32 -5.57 -13.22
N LYS A 360 3.05 -6.42 -12.21
CA LYS A 360 2.14 -7.57 -12.29
C LYS A 360 2.52 -8.57 -13.40
N ALA A 361 3.82 -8.67 -13.70
CA ALA A 361 4.38 -9.54 -14.73
C ALA A 361 5.38 -10.51 -14.09
N PHE A 362 5.00 -11.77 -13.96
CA PHE A 362 5.77 -12.82 -13.29
C PHE A 362 6.48 -13.67 -14.32
N ASN A 363 7.64 -13.20 -14.80
CA ASN A 363 8.45 -13.86 -15.82
C ASN A 363 9.68 -14.59 -15.22
N SER A 364 9.87 -14.51 -13.91
CA SER A 364 10.98 -15.14 -13.19
C SER A 364 10.70 -16.61 -12.90
N SER A 365 11.75 -17.39 -12.59
CA SER A 365 11.57 -18.76 -12.11
C SER A 365 10.78 -18.80 -10.80
N TYR A 366 10.12 -19.93 -10.52
CA TYR A 366 9.33 -20.13 -9.30
C TYR A 366 10.11 -19.76 -8.02
N SER A 367 11.34 -20.20 -7.89
CA SER A 367 12.18 -19.93 -6.72
C SER A 367 12.54 -18.45 -6.60
N ALA A 368 12.84 -17.77 -7.70
CA ALA A 368 13.14 -16.35 -7.70
C ALA A 368 11.89 -15.51 -7.36
N SER A 369 10.74 -15.82 -7.95
CA SER A 369 9.47 -15.15 -7.63
C SER A 369 9.08 -15.35 -6.17
N ARG A 370 9.26 -16.57 -5.62
CA ARG A 370 9.01 -16.85 -4.21
C ARG A 370 9.92 -16.05 -3.28
N ALA A 371 11.23 -15.99 -3.58
CA ALA A 371 12.18 -15.21 -2.78
C ALA A 371 11.81 -13.72 -2.79
N ALA A 372 11.48 -13.17 -3.95
CA ALA A 372 11.04 -11.78 -4.10
C ALA A 372 9.75 -11.47 -3.32
N LEU A 373 8.77 -12.38 -3.37
CA LEU A 373 7.53 -12.24 -2.60
C LEU A 373 7.78 -12.30 -1.10
N LEU A 374 8.64 -13.20 -0.61
CA LEU A 374 9.01 -13.30 0.81
C LEU A 374 9.63 -11.99 1.31
N GLU A 375 10.49 -11.36 0.51
CA GLU A 375 11.10 -10.08 0.86
C GLU A 375 10.06 -8.95 0.91
N ALA A 376 9.20 -8.83 -0.11
CA ALA A 376 8.11 -7.86 -0.11
C ALA A 376 7.18 -8.00 1.11
N TRP A 377 6.92 -9.24 1.54
CA TRP A 377 6.07 -9.50 2.71
C TRP A 377 6.66 -9.01 4.02
N LYS A 378 7.97 -8.92 4.16
CA LYS A 378 8.61 -8.29 5.35
C LYS A 378 8.21 -6.82 5.44
N ALA A 379 8.32 -6.08 4.32
CA ALA A 379 7.93 -4.68 4.24
C ALA A 379 6.42 -4.47 4.49
N PHE A 380 5.55 -5.31 3.89
CA PHE A 380 4.11 -5.23 4.12
C PHE A 380 3.72 -5.49 5.58
N ARG A 381 4.37 -6.47 6.25
CA ARG A 381 4.14 -6.75 7.67
C ARG A 381 4.60 -5.60 8.57
N MET A 382 5.75 -4.99 8.27
CA MET A 382 6.26 -3.83 9.01
C MET A 382 5.32 -2.63 8.88
N ARG A 383 4.85 -2.31 7.66
CA ARG A 383 3.87 -1.25 7.42
C ARG A 383 2.52 -1.54 8.09
N ARG A 384 2.07 -2.81 8.05
CA ARG A 384 0.86 -3.24 8.76
C ARG A 384 0.97 -2.99 10.25
N LYS A 385 2.09 -3.42 10.86
CA LYS A 385 2.31 -3.25 12.29
C LYS A 385 2.22 -1.77 12.68
N ARG A 386 2.93 -0.88 11.96
CA ARG A 386 2.87 0.55 12.19
C ARG A 386 1.44 1.09 12.02
N PHE A 387 0.77 0.72 10.95
CA PHE A 387 -0.61 1.16 10.71
C PHE A 387 -1.58 0.70 11.80
N VAL A 388 -1.39 -0.51 12.30
CA VAL A 388 -2.15 -1.06 13.44
C VAL A 388 -1.91 -0.23 14.71
N ASP A 389 -0.64 0.07 15.00
CA ASP A 389 -0.26 0.82 16.21
C ASP A 389 -0.76 2.27 16.19
N ASP A 390 -0.71 2.92 15.02
CA ASP A 390 -1.05 4.33 14.89
C ASP A 390 -2.56 4.57 14.63
N PHE A 391 -3.28 3.59 14.09
CA PHE A 391 -4.68 3.75 13.69
C PHE A 391 -5.63 2.77 14.36
N CYS A 392 -5.43 1.46 14.17
CA CYS A 392 -6.44 0.47 14.56
C CYS A 392 -6.53 0.29 16.08
N THR A 393 -5.39 0.11 16.74
CA THR A 393 -5.31 -0.12 18.19
C THR A 393 -5.80 1.08 19.00
N PRO A 394 -5.38 2.33 18.72
CA PRO A 394 -5.91 3.48 19.46
C PRO A 394 -7.43 3.68 19.30
N ILE A 395 -7.98 3.36 18.13
CA ILE A 395 -9.44 3.42 17.92
C ILE A 395 -10.15 2.34 18.74
N TYR A 396 -9.60 1.12 18.80
CA TYR A 396 -10.13 0.05 19.63
C TYR A 396 -10.09 0.42 21.11
N GLU A 397 -9.00 1.02 21.59
CA GLU A 397 -8.90 1.49 22.98
C GLU A 397 -9.96 2.53 23.34
N ILE A 398 -10.20 3.51 22.45
CA ILE A 398 -11.25 4.51 22.63
C ILE A 398 -12.63 3.85 22.61
N PHE A 399 -12.84 2.90 21.71
CA PHE A 399 -14.10 2.15 21.59
C PHE A 399 -14.39 1.35 22.86
N ILE A 400 -13.43 0.56 23.36
CA ILE A 400 -13.60 -0.23 24.58
C ILE A 400 -13.86 0.68 25.79
N ALA A 401 -13.13 1.80 25.90
CA ALA A 401 -13.38 2.77 26.97
C ALA A 401 -14.83 3.30 26.94
N GLU A 402 -15.38 3.58 25.76
CA GLU A 402 -16.78 3.98 25.62
C GLU A 402 -17.74 2.81 25.93
N ALA A 403 -17.46 1.59 25.44
CA ALA A 403 -18.29 0.42 25.68
C ALA A 403 -18.41 0.06 27.18
N VAL A 404 -17.29 0.13 27.91
CA VAL A 404 -17.25 -0.05 29.34
C VAL A 404 -17.98 1.07 30.08
N ALA A 405 -17.74 2.32 29.70
CA ALA A 405 -18.42 3.48 30.31
C ALA A 405 -19.95 3.44 30.13
N ARG A 406 -20.44 2.85 29.04
CA ARG A 406 -21.86 2.64 28.75
C ARG A 406 -22.43 1.38 29.39
N GLY A 407 -21.61 0.56 30.05
CA GLY A 407 -22.03 -0.70 30.66
C GLY A 407 -22.39 -1.81 29.64
N ARG A 408 -21.98 -1.67 28.37
CA ARG A 408 -22.19 -2.71 27.35
C ARG A 408 -21.18 -3.85 27.45
N ILE A 409 -20.01 -3.58 27.98
CA ILE A 409 -18.96 -4.56 28.30
C ILE A 409 -18.58 -4.37 29.76
N SER A 410 -18.56 -5.46 30.51
CA SER A 410 -18.14 -5.43 31.91
C SER A 410 -16.62 -5.57 31.98
N ALA A 411 -15.94 -4.58 32.58
CA ALA A 411 -14.50 -4.60 32.81
C ALA A 411 -14.17 -3.96 34.17
N PRO A 412 -14.30 -4.70 35.27
CA PRO A 412 -13.98 -4.20 36.60
C PRO A 412 -12.54 -3.70 36.69
N GLY A 413 -12.33 -2.51 37.28
CA GLY A 413 -11.00 -1.93 37.42
C GLY A 413 -10.48 -1.15 36.21
N PHE A 414 -11.15 -1.18 35.07
CA PHE A 414 -10.70 -0.59 33.81
C PHE A 414 -10.32 0.90 33.88
N PHE A 415 -11.04 1.71 34.65
CA PHE A 415 -10.78 3.14 34.79
C PHE A 415 -9.97 3.51 36.03
N SER A 416 -9.76 2.57 36.94
CA SER A 416 -9.08 2.83 38.23
C SER A 416 -7.62 2.38 38.24
N ASP A 417 -7.27 1.38 37.43
CA ASP A 417 -5.93 0.81 37.38
C ASP A 417 -5.41 0.68 35.94
N PRO A 418 -4.27 1.36 35.61
CA PRO A 418 -3.68 1.29 34.26
C PRO A 418 -3.26 -0.12 33.83
N ALA A 419 -2.79 -0.97 34.76
CA ALA A 419 -2.38 -2.34 34.44
C ALA A 419 -3.59 -3.21 34.08
N THR A 420 -4.67 -3.13 34.86
CA THR A 420 -5.95 -3.79 34.57
C THR A 420 -6.53 -3.30 33.24
N ARG A 421 -6.45 -1.98 32.98
CA ARG A 421 -6.88 -1.44 31.68
C ARG A 421 -6.07 -2.02 30.54
N ALA A 422 -4.74 -2.05 30.63
CA ALA A 422 -3.88 -2.61 29.59
C ALA A 422 -4.17 -4.10 29.35
N ALA A 423 -4.46 -4.87 30.41
CA ALA A 423 -4.82 -6.29 30.31
C ALA A 423 -6.12 -6.53 29.51
N TYR A 424 -7.13 -5.64 29.60
CA TYR A 424 -8.35 -5.70 28.78
C TYR A 424 -8.17 -5.24 27.34
N LEU A 425 -7.15 -4.42 27.05
CA LEU A 425 -6.97 -3.78 25.74
C LEU A 425 -6.10 -4.58 24.77
N GLY A 426 -5.59 -5.75 25.17
CA GLY A 426 -4.84 -6.63 24.28
C GLY A 426 -5.65 -6.97 23.03
N ALA A 427 -5.05 -6.75 21.86
CA ALA A 427 -5.69 -6.98 20.57
C ALA A 427 -4.68 -7.39 19.50
N GLU A 428 -5.11 -8.30 18.64
CA GLU A 428 -4.41 -8.70 17.43
C GLU A 428 -5.25 -8.30 16.21
N TRP A 429 -4.59 -7.81 15.16
CA TRP A 429 -5.25 -7.41 13.94
C TRP A 429 -4.85 -8.31 12.79
N ILE A 430 -5.77 -9.16 12.38
CA ILE A 430 -5.56 -10.16 11.33
C ILE A 430 -5.76 -9.49 9.97
N GLY A 431 -4.75 -9.54 9.13
CA GLY A 431 -4.79 -9.01 7.77
C GLY A 431 -4.53 -10.07 6.71
N PRO A 432 -4.37 -9.66 5.44
CA PRO A 432 -4.10 -10.58 4.35
C PRO A 432 -2.92 -11.50 4.63
N SER A 433 -3.04 -12.75 4.25
CA SER A 433 -1.96 -13.73 4.22
C SER A 433 -1.15 -13.61 2.94
N GLN A 434 0.04 -14.19 2.92
CA GLN A 434 0.92 -14.19 1.74
C GLN A 434 0.33 -14.94 0.55
N GLY A 435 -0.67 -15.81 0.79
CA GLY A 435 -1.15 -16.78 -0.18
C GLY A 435 -0.20 -17.97 -0.30
N GLN A 436 -0.65 -18.98 -1.01
CA GLN A 436 0.08 -20.23 -1.21
C GLN A 436 0.47 -20.34 -2.69
N LEU A 437 1.75 -20.57 -2.97
CA LEU A 437 2.22 -20.87 -4.31
C LEU A 437 2.15 -22.37 -4.62
N ASP A 438 2.45 -23.21 -3.60
CA ASP A 438 2.32 -24.66 -3.64
C ASP A 438 1.58 -25.12 -2.37
N PRO A 439 0.24 -25.21 -2.42
CA PRO A 439 -0.57 -25.51 -1.24
C PRO A 439 -0.18 -26.83 -0.57
N THR A 440 0.21 -27.85 -1.35
CA THR A 440 0.56 -29.16 -0.81
C THR A 440 1.82 -29.11 0.03
N LYS A 441 2.89 -28.50 -0.48
CA LYS A 441 4.15 -28.38 0.24
C LYS A 441 4.03 -27.46 1.46
N GLU A 442 3.31 -26.35 1.32
CA GLU A 442 3.16 -25.37 2.39
C GLU A 442 2.31 -25.92 3.53
N ILE A 443 1.18 -26.59 3.24
CA ILE A 443 0.35 -27.23 4.27
C ILE A 443 1.12 -28.36 4.96
N THR A 444 1.89 -29.17 4.21
CA THR A 444 2.71 -30.23 4.79
C THR A 444 3.78 -29.68 5.74
N ALA A 445 4.46 -28.61 5.36
CA ALA A 445 5.44 -27.92 6.20
C ALA A 445 4.81 -27.38 7.49
N GLU A 446 3.61 -26.79 7.41
CA GLU A 446 2.89 -26.29 8.59
C GLU A 446 2.42 -27.44 9.51
N ILE A 447 1.97 -28.57 8.96
CA ILE A 447 1.60 -29.76 9.75
C ILE A 447 2.81 -30.28 10.53
N LEU A 448 3.99 -30.35 9.88
CA LEU A 448 5.24 -30.73 10.54
C LEU A 448 5.62 -29.74 11.62
N ALA A 449 5.58 -28.44 11.34
CA ALA A 449 5.90 -27.38 12.30
C ALA A 449 4.97 -27.39 13.53
N ILE A 450 3.68 -27.69 13.35
CA ILE A 450 2.72 -27.86 14.44
C ILE A 450 3.08 -29.13 15.26
N GLY A 451 3.45 -30.22 14.58
CA GLY A 451 3.84 -31.47 15.23
C GLY A 451 5.06 -31.33 16.13
N GLU A 452 6.03 -30.51 15.73
CA GLU A 452 7.25 -30.20 16.49
C GLU A 452 7.09 -29.04 17.49
N GLY A 453 5.89 -28.45 17.61
CA GLY A 453 5.63 -27.34 18.53
C GLY A 453 6.25 -26.01 18.12
N ILE A 454 6.73 -25.88 16.88
CA ILE A 454 7.33 -24.63 16.34
C ILE A 454 6.24 -23.57 16.14
N THR A 455 5.01 -23.98 15.82
CA THR A 455 3.87 -23.10 15.62
C THR A 455 2.59 -23.72 16.16
N THR A 456 1.54 -22.91 16.33
CA THR A 456 0.21 -23.37 16.72
C THR A 456 -0.71 -23.51 15.51
N ARG A 457 -1.80 -24.28 15.64
CA ARG A 457 -2.83 -24.39 14.58
C ARG A 457 -3.46 -23.05 14.25
N GLU A 458 -3.67 -22.20 15.24
CA GLU A 458 -4.18 -20.85 15.04
C GLU A 458 -3.21 -19.99 14.23
N GLN A 459 -1.94 -19.96 14.61
CA GLN A 459 -0.91 -19.21 13.86
C GLN A 459 -0.74 -19.73 12.42
N ALA A 460 -0.80 -21.04 12.22
CA ALA A 460 -0.75 -21.65 10.90
C ALA A 460 -1.98 -21.26 10.07
N THR A 461 -3.20 -21.26 10.65
CA THR A 461 -4.42 -20.84 9.97
C THR A 461 -4.34 -19.37 9.54
N ILE A 462 -3.88 -18.49 10.43
CA ILE A 462 -3.68 -17.07 10.10
C ILE A 462 -2.68 -16.90 8.95
N ARG A 463 -1.57 -17.64 8.96
CA ARG A 463 -0.57 -17.53 7.89
C ARG A 463 -1.05 -18.06 6.55
N LEU A 464 -1.75 -19.19 6.55
CA LEU A 464 -2.17 -19.87 5.33
C LEU A 464 -3.34 -19.16 4.63
N ASN A 465 -4.36 -18.75 5.36
CA ASN A 465 -5.59 -18.20 4.77
C ASN A 465 -6.13 -16.93 5.45
N GLY A 466 -5.49 -16.44 6.53
CA GLY A 466 -5.99 -15.29 7.29
C GLY A 466 -7.26 -15.58 8.10
N GLY A 467 -7.64 -16.85 8.25
CA GLY A 467 -8.84 -17.28 8.98
C GLY A 467 -8.63 -17.41 10.49
N GLN A 468 -9.68 -17.83 11.19
CA GLN A 468 -9.70 -18.09 12.61
C GLN A 468 -9.86 -19.59 12.87
N TRP A 469 -8.90 -20.20 13.56
CA TRP A 469 -8.90 -21.64 13.80
C TRP A 469 -10.08 -22.08 14.67
N ASP A 470 -10.42 -21.33 15.72
CA ASP A 470 -11.54 -21.64 16.62
C ASP A 470 -12.88 -21.68 15.86
N ALA A 471 -13.14 -20.66 15.04
CA ALA A 471 -14.34 -20.61 14.19
C ALA A 471 -14.38 -21.77 13.18
N ASN A 472 -13.23 -22.14 12.62
CA ASN A 472 -13.14 -23.29 11.72
C ASN A 472 -13.44 -24.62 12.42
N ILE A 473 -12.92 -24.83 13.64
CA ILE A 473 -13.16 -26.04 14.41
C ILE A 473 -14.62 -26.16 14.84
N ASP A 474 -15.23 -25.08 15.32
CA ASP A 474 -16.65 -25.05 15.69
C ASP A 474 -17.55 -25.31 14.47
N GLN A 475 -17.20 -24.81 13.33
CA GLN A 475 -17.93 -25.07 12.09
C GLN A 475 -17.75 -26.51 11.63
N LEU A 476 -16.52 -27.05 11.65
CA LEU A 476 -16.25 -28.46 11.32
C LEU A 476 -16.96 -29.44 12.27
N ALA A 477 -17.04 -29.12 13.56
CA ALA A 477 -17.80 -29.94 14.52
C ALA A 477 -19.27 -30.01 14.11
N ARG A 478 -19.90 -28.88 13.81
CA ARG A 478 -21.31 -28.83 13.34
C ARG A 478 -21.52 -29.53 11.99
N GLU A 479 -20.58 -29.43 11.07
CA GLU A 479 -20.64 -30.10 9.76
C GLU A 479 -20.50 -31.63 9.91
N ASN A 480 -19.55 -32.08 10.74
CA ASN A 480 -19.36 -33.50 11.04
C ASN A 480 -20.58 -34.11 11.73
N GLU A 481 -21.26 -33.39 12.61
CA GLU A 481 -22.51 -33.82 13.23
C GLU A 481 -23.61 -33.99 12.18
N LYS A 482 -23.78 -33.01 11.28
CA LYS A 482 -24.73 -33.09 10.16
C LYS A 482 -24.41 -34.24 9.19
N LEU A 483 -23.13 -34.48 8.90
CA LEU A 483 -22.69 -35.59 8.03
C LEU A 483 -23.01 -36.95 8.72
N ARG A 484 -22.76 -37.08 10.02
CA ARG A 484 -23.11 -38.31 10.78
C ARG A 484 -24.61 -38.53 10.80
N ALA A 485 -25.40 -37.48 11.02
CA ALA A 485 -26.86 -37.56 10.97
C ALA A 485 -27.38 -37.98 9.59
N ALA A 486 -26.82 -37.43 8.52
CA ALA A 486 -27.18 -37.78 7.14
C ALA A 486 -26.78 -39.23 6.75
N GLN A 487 -25.67 -39.74 7.29
CA GLN A 487 -25.20 -41.12 7.06
C GLN A 487 -25.93 -42.15 7.92
N GLY A 488 -26.43 -41.74 9.08
CA GLY A 488 -27.17 -42.60 10.00
C GLY A 488 -28.57 -43.02 9.50
N ASP A 489 -29.14 -42.28 8.55
CA ASP A 489 -30.47 -42.52 7.99
C ASP A 489 -30.47 -43.51 6.78
N THR A 490 -29.28 -43.96 6.35
CA THR A 490 -29.14 -44.86 5.17
C THR A 490 -28.61 -46.25 5.48
N GLY A 491 -28.54 -46.68 6.75
CA GLY A 491 -27.86 -47.92 7.07
C GLY A 491 -28.36 -48.75 8.23
N SER A 492 -29.58 -49.29 8.13
CA SER A 492 -29.99 -50.40 9.01
C SER A 492 -30.51 -51.59 8.21
N THR A 493 -29.61 -52.29 7.54
CA THR A 493 -29.78 -53.74 7.29
C THR A 493 -28.40 -54.35 7.10
N GLY A 494 -27.98 -55.15 8.08
CA GLY A 494 -26.99 -56.22 7.87
C GLY A 494 -25.65 -56.09 8.54
N ASP A 495 -25.55 -56.80 9.57
CA ASP A 495 -24.43 -57.58 10.11
C ASP A 495 -23.38 -56.94 11.01
N SER A 496 -23.29 -57.62 12.14
CA SER A 496 -22.40 -57.46 13.27
C SER A 496 -20.91 -57.47 12.92
N GLY A 497 -20.19 -56.48 13.42
CA GLY A 497 -18.74 -56.50 13.45
C GLY A 497 -18.19 -55.24 14.14
N GLY A 498 -18.02 -55.29 15.46
CA GLY A 498 -17.48 -54.18 16.24
C GLY A 498 -16.13 -53.74 15.75
N THR A 499 -16.05 -52.45 15.40
CA THR A 499 -14.75 -51.77 15.28
C THR A 499 -14.84 -50.43 16.03
N SER A 500 -14.21 -50.46 17.17
CA SER A 500 -14.09 -49.37 18.13
C SER A 500 -13.44 -48.12 17.54
N VAL A 501 -13.61 -47.00 18.23
CA VAL A 501 -13.06 -45.65 18.00
C VAL A 501 -11.53 -45.58 17.68
N ALA A 502 -10.82 -46.70 17.70
CA ALA A 502 -9.42 -46.87 17.30
C ALA A 502 -9.19 -46.75 15.77
N GLY A 503 -10.22 -46.94 14.90
CA GLY A 503 -10.08 -46.91 13.46
C GLY A 503 -9.85 -45.51 12.87
N ALA A 504 -10.35 -44.45 13.50
CA ALA A 504 -10.18 -43.10 13.04
C ALA A 504 -8.75 -42.58 13.29
N SER A 505 -8.10 -43.04 14.37
CA SER A 505 -6.71 -42.69 14.66
C SER A 505 -5.72 -43.48 13.78
N LEU A 506 -6.04 -44.72 13.44
CA LEU A 506 -5.23 -45.54 12.53
C LEU A 506 -5.28 -45.03 11.10
N SER A 507 -6.43 -44.53 10.61
CA SER A 507 -6.56 -43.94 9.28
C SER A 507 -5.78 -42.61 9.16
N ALA A 508 -5.71 -41.81 10.23
CA ALA A 508 -4.91 -40.61 10.29
C ALA A 508 -3.39 -40.92 10.34
N ALA A 509 -3.00 -41.96 11.09
CA ALA A 509 -1.61 -42.40 11.14
C ALA A 509 -1.14 -43.01 9.80
N VAL A 510 -1.99 -43.81 9.16
CA VAL A 510 -1.72 -44.41 7.83
C VAL A 510 -1.66 -43.32 6.74
N ARG A 511 -2.53 -42.31 6.79
CA ARG A 511 -2.43 -41.14 5.88
C ARG A 511 -1.17 -40.32 6.14
N ARG A 512 -0.76 -40.15 7.41
CA ARG A 512 0.53 -39.47 7.74
C ARG A 512 1.72 -40.28 7.19
N ALA A 513 1.72 -41.61 7.37
CA ALA A 513 2.79 -42.45 6.85
C ALA A 513 2.85 -42.45 5.31
N ALA A 514 1.70 -42.40 4.63
CA ALA A 514 1.63 -42.30 3.17
C ALA A 514 2.15 -40.93 2.68
N ILE A 515 1.80 -39.83 3.34
CA ILE A 515 2.28 -38.49 2.99
C ILE A 515 3.81 -38.39 3.22
N VAL A 516 4.32 -38.94 4.31
CA VAL A 516 5.78 -38.94 4.59
C VAL A 516 6.53 -39.78 3.55
N ALA A 517 6.00 -40.95 3.18
CA ALA A 517 6.59 -41.79 2.13
C ALA A 517 6.58 -41.14 0.75
N GLU A 518 5.54 -40.38 0.43
CA GLU A 518 5.44 -39.64 -0.84
C GLU A 518 6.42 -38.45 -0.89
N VAL A 519 6.60 -37.75 0.23
CA VAL A 519 7.59 -36.67 0.37
C VAL A 519 9.02 -37.21 0.28
N GLU A 520 9.33 -38.34 0.93
CA GLU A 520 10.63 -38.99 0.79
C GLU A 520 10.91 -39.47 -0.65
N LYS A 521 9.90 -39.93 -1.37
CA LYS A 521 10.00 -40.32 -2.76
C LYS A 521 10.30 -39.11 -3.66
N THR A 522 9.60 -38.00 -3.45
CA THR A 522 9.80 -36.75 -4.21
C THR A 522 11.19 -36.13 -3.94
N ILE A 523 11.70 -36.23 -2.73
CA ILE A 523 13.06 -35.77 -2.38
C ILE A 523 14.10 -36.62 -3.09
N LYS A 524 13.91 -37.95 -3.12
CA LYS A 524 14.83 -38.88 -3.83
C LYS A 524 14.78 -38.74 -5.36
N GLU A 525 13.65 -38.38 -5.94
CA GLU A 525 13.51 -38.10 -7.37
C GLU A 525 14.16 -36.75 -7.73
N GLY A 526 14.01 -35.72 -6.91
CA GLY A 526 14.64 -34.41 -7.11
C GLY A 526 16.17 -34.40 -6.95
N ASP A 527 16.75 -35.36 -6.20
CA ASP A 527 18.20 -35.56 -6.11
C ASP A 527 18.76 -36.33 -7.31
N LYS A 528 17.98 -37.19 -7.96
CA LYS A 528 18.41 -37.88 -9.18
C LYS A 528 18.50 -36.95 -10.39
N ASP A 529 17.56 -36.01 -10.53
CA ASP A 529 17.56 -35.04 -11.63
C ASP A 529 18.70 -34.01 -11.52
N LYS A 530 19.31 -33.87 -10.33
CA LYS A 530 20.51 -33.02 -10.14
C LYS A 530 21.81 -33.72 -10.54
N HIS A 531 21.86 -35.06 -10.47
CA HIS A 531 23.04 -35.83 -10.84
C HIS A 531 23.09 -36.26 -12.32
N GLU A 532 22.02 -36.09 -13.09
CA GLU A 532 22.02 -36.32 -14.52
C GLU A 532 22.28 -35.05 -15.38
N ASN A 533 22.39 -33.87 -14.73
CA ASN A 533 22.70 -32.59 -15.39
C ASN A 533 24.05 -31.97 -14.99
N GLU A 534 24.94 -32.72 -14.34
CA GLU A 534 26.40 -32.44 -14.21
C GLU A 534 27.17 -33.40 -15.12
#